data_e68863ccff615c08f72dc92b36c016b5
#
_entry.id   e68863ccff615c08f72dc92b36c016b5
#
_cell.length_a   1.000
_cell.length_b   1.000
_cell.length_c   1.000
_cell.angle_alpha   90.00
_cell.angle_beta   90.00
_cell.angle_gamma   90.00
#
_symmetry.space_group_name_H-M   'P 1'
#
loop_
_entity.id
_entity.type
_entity.pdbx_description
1 polymer ?
#
loop_
_entity_poly.entity_id
_entity_poly.type
_entity_poly.pdbx_seq_one_letter_code
_entity_poly.pdbx_strand_id
1 'polypeptide(L)'
;MKNGEIMKTGIKIAMMSLLTFSLVGCNDFLDTTPHDSISDKVVWNDIHTATLYLNGFYPYIDRYGQFGSAQFQGNLTEGLTETFKYGSYVPGNKAGDSNNYVFTPETMSSTGNLLDAWTGGYERIRRINEFLESMRKHSTFSAEENAKLEAQARFFRAFVYFQLAKRHGGVILYTDMNLQKNKDRSSASETWDLIASDLKYAASVLPVRWDAANKERVTRGAAWAMLARTMLYAERWQDAKDAADSVFKLQVYSLTDKYEDAFKGGNSESILEYNYLVTGPNHTFDNDYVPYGDMDNDGGKGCPTQEMVESYQSKDGKTVDWSKWHGETTELPPYDQLEPRFAATVLYHGAQWKGHTMTNSVGGTYGQYMDYRSDTYPKGRTTTGYYLRKYLDESHTDFSVIKVSTQTWVELRLAEIYLIRAEANYRLGASGAALEDVNAVRQRPGMNLPALSGLSGNDLFKAIRQERKIELAYEGHLYWDMRRWKLADKEYNGYRVHGLKITPHQGAFKFEYVDCDLQDRKFLAKTYVFPIPYDELANNSAIEQYDEWK
;
A
#
# COMPACT_ATOMS: atom_id res chain seq x y z
N MET A 1 -33.23 -77.45 -32.31
CA MET A 1 -33.98 -76.21 -32.25
C MET A 1 -34.91 -76.07 -31.02
N LYS A 2 -34.48 -76.46 -29.80
CA LYS A 2 -35.28 -76.29 -28.58
C LYS A 2 -34.59 -75.42 -27.47
N ASN A 3 -33.33 -75.10 -27.63
CA ASN A 3 -32.57 -74.31 -26.60
C ASN A 3 -32.58 -72.77 -26.82
N GLY A 4 -33.13 -72.30 -27.96
CA GLY A 4 -33.16 -70.87 -28.25
C GLY A 4 -34.40 -70.11 -27.72
N GLU A 5 -35.49 -70.83 -27.47
CA GLU A 5 -36.73 -70.19 -26.99
C GLU A 5 -36.77 -69.98 -25.47
N ILE A 6 -36.14 -70.91 -24.72
CA ILE A 6 -36.06 -70.80 -23.25
C ILE A 6 -35.18 -69.60 -22.82
N MET A 7 -34.16 -69.35 -23.59
CA MET A 7 -33.26 -68.22 -23.30
C MET A 7 -33.90 -66.87 -23.60
N LYS A 8 -34.79 -66.75 -24.60
CA LYS A 8 -35.53 -65.55 -24.94
C LYS A 8 -36.64 -65.20 -23.94
N THR A 9 -37.23 -66.17 -23.32
CA THR A 9 -38.28 -65.98 -22.30
C THR A 9 -37.69 -65.63 -20.95
N GLY A 10 -36.52 -66.18 -20.57
CA GLY A 10 -35.79 -65.81 -19.36
C GLY A 10 -35.27 -64.33 -19.38
N ILE A 11 -34.81 -63.85 -20.53
CA ILE A 11 -34.34 -62.47 -20.70
C ILE A 11 -35.52 -61.49 -20.65
N LYS A 12 -36.71 -61.84 -21.15
CA LYS A 12 -37.88 -60.93 -21.05
C LYS A 12 -38.45 -60.86 -19.62
N ILE A 13 -38.40 -61.94 -18.84
CA ILE A 13 -38.83 -61.92 -17.43
C ILE A 13 -37.78 -61.15 -16.56
N ALA A 14 -36.49 -61.29 -16.82
CA ALA A 14 -35.47 -60.56 -16.14
C ALA A 14 -35.49 -59.01 -16.48
N MET A 15 -35.86 -58.65 -17.71
CA MET A 15 -36.04 -57.24 -18.09
C MET A 15 -37.34 -56.65 -17.54
N MET A 16 -38.40 -57.45 -17.33
CA MET A 16 -39.65 -56.94 -16.79
C MET A 16 -39.62 -56.82 -15.25
N SER A 17 -38.79 -57.62 -14.56
CA SER A 17 -38.54 -57.43 -13.11
C SER A 17 -37.53 -56.33 -12.79
N LEU A 18 -36.71 -55.87 -13.76
CA LEU A 18 -35.82 -54.72 -13.57
C LEU A 18 -36.56 -53.37 -13.76
N LEU A 19 -37.73 -53.36 -14.43
CA LEU A 19 -38.50 -52.12 -14.65
C LEU A 19 -39.50 -51.79 -13.54
N THR A 20 -39.72 -52.69 -12.57
CA THR A 20 -40.64 -52.45 -11.44
C THR A 20 -39.97 -52.02 -10.14
N PHE A 21 -38.62 -51.94 -10.10
CA PHE A 21 -37.89 -51.46 -8.91
C PHE A 21 -37.45 -49.98 -9.00
N SER A 22 -37.85 -49.23 -10.03
CA SER A 22 -37.39 -47.87 -10.28
C SER A 22 -38.41 -46.77 -9.92
N LEU A 23 -39.38 -47.02 -9.05
CA LEU A 23 -40.37 -46.03 -8.63
C LEU A 23 -40.52 -45.85 -7.11
N VAL A 24 -39.51 -46.25 -6.32
CA VAL A 24 -39.37 -45.72 -4.97
C VAL A 24 -38.21 -44.71 -5.01
N GLY A 25 -38.47 -43.55 -5.56
CA GLY A 25 -37.58 -42.41 -5.46
C GLY A 25 -37.59 -41.93 -4.01
N CYS A 26 -36.53 -42.21 -3.26
CA CYS A 26 -36.21 -41.42 -2.08
C CYS A 26 -35.95 -39.99 -2.55
N ASN A 27 -36.87 -39.07 -2.34
CA ASN A 27 -36.72 -37.65 -2.59
C ASN A 27 -35.61 -37.00 -1.72
N ASP A 28 -35.04 -37.74 -0.76
CA ASP A 28 -34.00 -37.26 0.14
C ASP A 28 -32.56 -37.49 -0.38
N PHE A 29 -32.37 -38.16 -1.53
CA PHE A 29 -31.03 -38.46 -2.06
C PHE A 29 -30.46 -37.35 -2.97
N LEU A 30 -31.25 -36.33 -3.29
CA LEU A 30 -30.84 -35.21 -4.15
C LEU A 30 -30.57 -33.91 -3.37
N ASP A 31 -30.78 -33.88 -2.05
CA ASP A 31 -30.41 -32.79 -1.16
C ASP A 31 -29.04 -33.01 -0.50
N THR A 32 -28.10 -33.59 -1.21
CA THR A 32 -26.70 -33.50 -0.79
C THR A 32 -26.21 -32.11 -1.08
N THR A 33 -26.21 -31.25 -0.07
CA THR A 33 -25.35 -30.07 -0.07
C THR A 33 -23.93 -30.55 -0.40
N PRO A 34 -23.25 -29.97 -1.40
CA PRO A 34 -21.88 -30.32 -1.71
C PRO A 34 -21.06 -30.29 -0.42
N HIS A 35 -20.41 -31.36 -0.04
CA HIS A 35 -19.57 -31.44 1.17
C HIS A 35 -18.38 -30.45 1.13
N ASP A 36 -18.13 -29.83 -0.02
CA ASP A 36 -17.07 -28.87 -0.26
C ASP A 36 -17.52 -27.40 -0.13
N SER A 37 -18.79 -27.12 0.11
CA SER A 37 -19.30 -25.78 0.39
C SER A 37 -19.89 -25.72 1.79
N ILE A 38 -19.37 -24.80 2.63
CA ILE A 38 -20.00 -24.48 3.90
C ILE A 38 -21.36 -23.83 3.56
N SER A 39 -22.47 -24.50 3.93
CA SER A 39 -23.80 -23.95 3.64
C SER A 39 -24.04 -22.66 4.42
N ASP A 40 -24.79 -21.72 3.85
CA ASP A 40 -25.22 -20.49 4.54
C ASP A 40 -25.77 -20.75 5.94
N LYS A 41 -26.51 -21.84 6.11
CA LYS A 41 -27.08 -22.24 7.40
C LYS A 41 -26.00 -22.53 8.46
N VAL A 42 -24.86 -23.07 8.08
CA VAL A 42 -23.74 -23.32 9.02
C VAL A 42 -23.04 -22.01 9.39
N VAL A 43 -22.77 -21.16 8.41
CA VAL A 43 -22.08 -19.89 8.62
C VAL A 43 -22.89 -18.98 9.56
N TRP A 44 -24.19 -18.86 9.31
CA TRP A 44 -25.01 -17.82 9.96
C TRP A 44 -25.72 -18.26 11.24
N ASN A 45 -25.44 -19.50 11.68
CA ASN A 45 -25.85 -20.00 13.01
C ASN A 45 -24.66 -20.10 14.00
N ASP A 46 -23.44 -19.88 13.55
CA ASP A 46 -22.24 -19.88 14.38
C ASP A 46 -21.41 -18.61 14.16
N ILE A 47 -21.35 -17.77 15.18
CA ILE A 47 -20.62 -16.51 15.13
C ILE A 47 -19.12 -16.67 14.85
N HIS A 48 -18.54 -17.81 15.27
CA HIS A 48 -17.12 -18.11 14.98
C HIS A 48 -16.92 -18.32 13.49
N THR A 49 -17.76 -19.11 12.84
CA THR A 49 -17.70 -19.37 11.39
C THR A 49 -17.96 -18.09 10.58
N ALA A 50 -18.95 -17.27 10.97
CA ALA A 50 -19.18 -15.97 10.35
C ALA A 50 -17.97 -15.03 10.51
N THR A 51 -17.32 -15.08 11.67
CA THR A 51 -16.09 -14.30 11.95
C THR A 51 -14.92 -14.78 11.11
N LEU A 52 -14.77 -16.09 10.88
CA LEU A 52 -13.76 -16.62 9.96
C LEU A 52 -13.97 -16.15 8.52
N TYR A 53 -15.22 -16.09 8.05
CA TYR A 53 -15.53 -15.53 6.74
C TYR A 53 -15.11 -14.04 6.67
N LEU A 54 -15.49 -13.24 7.66
CA LEU A 54 -15.08 -11.83 7.77
C LEU A 54 -13.55 -11.67 7.79
N ASN A 55 -12.82 -12.56 8.48
CA ASN A 55 -11.36 -12.52 8.53
C ASN A 55 -10.73 -12.63 7.14
N GLY A 56 -11.41 -13.24 6.18
CA GLY A 56 -11.00 -13.27 4.77
C GLY A 56 -10.93 -11.89 4.09
N PHE A 57 -11.43 -10.82 4.73
CA PHE A 57 -11.34 -9.44 4.20
C PHE A 57 -10.09 -8.71 4.69
N TYR A 58 -9.48 -9.11 5.80
CA TYR A 58 -8.28 -8.45 6.35
C TYR A 58 -7.09 -8.47 5.38
N PRO A 59 -6.83 -9.54 4.59
CA PRO A 59 -5.81 -9.53 3.55
C PRO A 59 -5.99 -8.47 2.45
N TYR A 60 -7.14 -7.77 2.40
CA TYR A 60 -7.30 -6.64 1.48
C TYR A 60 -6.40 -5.45 1.84
N ILE A 61 -5.99 -5.32 3.11
CA ILE A 61 -5.00 -4.32 3.53
C ILE A 61 -3.65 -4.64 2.88
N ASP A 62 -3.19 -5.88 3.01
CA ASP A 62 -1.94 -6.35 2.40
C ASP A 62 -1.93 -6.14 0.88
N ARG A 63 -3.07 -6.35 0.22
CA ARG A 63 -3.20 -6.25 -1.23
C ARG A 63 -2.84 -4.87 -1.79
N TYR A 64 -2.95 -3.83 -0.98
CA TYR A 64 -2.67 -2.44 -1.36
C TYR A 64 -1.52 -1.84 -0.54
N GLY A 65 -0.96 -2.60 0.37
CA GLY A 65 0.24 -2.26 1.14
C GLY A 65 1.51 -2.35 0.30
N GLN A 66 2.57 -1.71 0.76
CA GLN A 66 3.86 -1.68 0.04
C GLN A 66 4.57 -3.04 0.05
N PHE A 67 4.28 -3.91 1.03
CA PHE A 67 4.84 -5.26 1.07
C PHE A 67 4.02 -6.26 0.25
N GLY A 68 2.77 -5.94 -0.01
CA GLY A 68 1.86 -6.76 -0.78
C GLY A 68 2.26 -6.85 -2.25
N SER A 69 2.16 -8.03 -2.81
CA SER A 69 2.59 -8.32 -4.18
C SER A 69 1.65 -7.80 -5.27
N ALA A 70 0.51 -7.20 -4.90
CA ALA A 70 -0.60 -7.17 -5.83
C ALA A 70 -0.58 -6.06 -6.87
N GLN A 71 -0.12 -4.88 -6.53
CA GLN A 71 -0.23 -3.73 -7.43
C GLN A 71 1.08 -3.37 -8.09
N PHE A 72 2.17 -3.56 -7.39
CA PHE A 72 3.48 -3.12 -7.82
C PHE A 72 4.51 -4.25 -7.81
N GLN A 73 4.04 -5.50 -7.82
CA GLN A 73 4.91 -6.68 -7.76
C GLN A 73 5.93 -6.60 -6.59
N GLY A 74 5.46 -6.12 -5.43
CA GLY A 74 6.30 -5.88 -4.27
C GLY A 74 7.18 -4.62 -4.33
N ASN A 75 6.95 -3.75 -5.31
CA ASN A 75 7.69 -2.50 -5.45
C ASN A 75 7.00 -1.33 -4.75
N LEU A 76 7.79 -0.39 -4.21
CA LEU A 76 7.29 0.84 -3.60
C LEU A 76 6.82 1.84 -4.65
N THR A 77 5.70 2.52 -4.43
CA THR A 77 5.19 3.57 -5.34
C THR A 77 6.09 4.80 -5.41
N GLU A 78 6.97 4.98 -4.44
CA GLU A 78 8.00 6.02 -4.43
C GLU A 78 8.98 5.90 -5.59
N GLY A 79 9.13 4.71 -6.15
CA GLY A 79 9.85 4.53 -7.41
C GLY A 79 9.27 5.31 -8.59
N LEU A 80 8.03 5.80 -8.50
CA LEU A 80 7.37 6.70 -9.47
C LEU A 80 7.61 8.19 -9.16
N THR A 81 8.43 8.49 -8.17
CA THR A 81 8.74 9.85 -7.71
C THR A 81 10.24 10.14 -7.83
N GLU A 82 10.65 11.30 -7.42
CA GLU A 82 12.06 11.69 -7.37
C GLU A 82 12.84 11.00 -6.26
N THR A 83 12.18 10.38 -5.28
CA THR A 83 12.81 9.95 -4.03
C THR A 83 13.44 8.58 -4.07
N PHE A 84 13.14 7.78 -5.10
CA PHE A 84 13.55 6.39 -5.15
C PHE A 84 13.84 5.93 -6.58
N LYS A 85 14.88 5.13 -6.74
CA LYS A 85 15.22 4.51 -8.01
C LYS A 85 15.13 2.98 -7.90
N TYR A 86 14.32 2.39 -8.75
CA TYR A 86 14.31 0.94 -8.91
C TYR A 86 15.48 0.45 -9.75
N GLY A 87 15.94 -0.68 -9.30
CA GLY A 87 16.92 -1.48 -9.99
C GLY A 87 18.28 -0.85 -10.03
N SER A 88 19.17 -1.71 -9.87
CA SER A 88 20.47 -1.69 -10.43
C SER A 88 20.29 -2.10 -11.89
N TYR A 89 19.61 -1.28 -12.70
CA TYR A 89 19.33 -1.64 -14.08
C TYR A 89 20.58 -1.59 -14.94
N VAL A 90 20.76 -2.64 -15.69
CA VAL A 90 21.79 -2.79 -16.69
C VAL A 90 21.19 -2.57 -18.07
N PRO A 91 21.78 -1.71 -18.91
CA PRO A 91 21.42 -1.62 -20.31
C PRO A 91 21.50 -3.00 -20.96
N GLY A 92 20.41 -3.44 -21.57
CA GLY A 92 20.34 -4.76 -22.20
C GLY A 92 19.66 -5.84 -21.38
N ASN A 93 19.32 -5.62 -20.14
CA ASN A 93 18.33 -6.45 -19.47
C ASN A 93 16.96 -6.22 -20.12
N LYS A 94 16.45 -7.30 -20.65
CA LYS A 94 15.35 -7.31 -21.61
C LYS A 94 14.05 -6.85 -20.98
N ALA A 95 13.19 -6.34 -21.83
CA ALA A 95 11.76 -6.21 -21.55
C ALA A 95 11.25 -7.45 -20.79
N GLY A 96 10.87 -7.28 -19.53
CA GLY A 96 10.51 -8.36 -18.61
C GLY A 96 11.06 -8.16 -17.21
N ASP A 97 12.05 -7.31 -17.03
CA ASP A 97 12.45 -6.85 -15.73
C ASP A 97 11.44 -5.79 -15.26
N SER A 98 10.64 -6.13 -14.24
CA SER A 98 9.58 -5.27 -13.69
C SER A 98 10.06 -3.87 -13.31
N ASN A 99 11.35 -3.71 -13.13
CA ASN A 99 12.00 -2.46 -12.77
C ASN A 99 12.05 -1.42 -13.91
N ASN A 100 11.90 -1.85 -15.17
CA ASN A 100 11.91 -0.95 -16.32
C ASN A 100 10.59 -0.26 -16.57
N TYR A 101 9.50 -0.80 -16.06
CA TYR A 101 8.14 -0.31 -16.34
C TYR A 101 7.67 0.79 -15.42
N VAL A 102 8.37 1.02 -14.32
CA VAL A 102 7.96 1.92 -13.25
C VAL A 102 7.84 3.36 -13.73
N PHE A 103 8.65 3.75 -14.73
CA PHE A 103 8.75 5.13 -15.21
C PHE A 103 8.31 5.34 -16.65
N THR A 104 7.58 4.40 -17.22
CA THR A 104 7.04 4.54 -18.57
C THR A 104 5.52 4.73 -18.51
N PRO A 105 5.02 5.92 -18.11
CA PRO A 105 3.58 6.19 -18.08
C PRO A 105 2.94 6.04 -19.45
N GLU A 106 3.72 6.02 -20.53
CA GLU A 106 3.28 5.70 -21.88
C GLU A 106 2.76 4.27 -22.03
N THR A 107 3.22 3.33 -21.19
CA THR A 107 2.74 1.95 -21.19
C THR A 107 1.41 1.79 -20.45
N MET A 108 0.98 2.79 -19.68
CA MET A 108 -0.33 2.77 -19.05
C MET A 108 -1.40 2.92 -20.12
N SER A 109 -2.31 1.95 -20.18
CA SER A 109 -3.42 1.89 -21.11
C SER A 109 -4.59 1.11 -20.51
N SER A 110 -5.71 1.03 -21.23
CA SER A 110 -6.85 0.19 -20.83
C SER A 110 -6.53 -1.31 -20.83
N THR A 111 -5.48 -1.76 -21.51
CA THR A 111 -5.05 -3.15 -21.59
C THR A 111 -3.80 -3.46 -20.74
N GLY A 112 -3.18 -2.45 -20.16
CA GLY A 112 -1.98 -2.63 -19.32
C GLY A 112 -1.78 -1.47 -18.35
N ASN A 113 -1.92 -1.75 -17.06
CA ASN A 113 -1.68 -0.79 -16.00
C ASN A 113 -1.17 -1.51 -14.75
N LEU A 114 0.10 -1.31 -14.41
CA LEU A 114 0.73 -1.94 -13.25
C LEU A 114 0.08 -1.55 -11.91
N LEU A 115 -0.61 -0.41 -11.86
CA LEU A 115 -1.31 0.08 -10.67
C LEU A 115 -2.81 -0.19 -10.74
N ASP A 116 -3.26 -1.04 -11.67
CA ASP A 116 -4.69 -1.36 -11.79
C ASP A 116 -5.23 -2.00 -10.51
N ALA A 117 -6.46 -1.61 -10.17
CA ALA A 117 -7.19 -2.13 -9.03
C ALA A 117 -8.63 -2.52 -9.39
N TRP A 118 -9.04 -2.36 -10.65
CA TRP A 118 -10.43 -2.44 -11.08
C TRP A 118 -11.00 -3.85 -10.87
N THR A 119 -10.52 -4.82 -11.60
CA THR A 119 -11.06 -6.19 -11.55
C THR A 119 -10.99 -6.77 -10.15
N GLY A 120 -9.81 -6.78 -9.54
CA GLY A 120 -9.65 -7.29 -8.18
C GLY A 120 -10.42 -6.49 -7.12
N GLY A 121 -10.65 -5.19 -7.35
CA GLY A 121 -11.50 -4.36 -6.49
C GLY A 121 -12.95 -4.83 -6.53
N TYR A 122 -13.51 -5.04 -7.71
CA TYR A 122 -14.91 -5.47 -7.84
C TYR A 122 -15.13 -6.91 -7.36
N GLU A 123 -14.18 -7.81 -7.53
CA GLU A 123 -14.24 -9.14 -6.92
C GLU A 123 -14.35 -9.08 -5.40
N ARG A 124 -13.59 -8.19 -4.76
CA ARG A 124 -13.63 -7.98 -3.30
C ARG A 124 -14.93 -7.33 -2.85
N ILE A 125 -15.39 -6.30 -3.56
CA ILE A 125 -16.68 -5.64 -3.29
C ILE A 125 -17.82 -6.65 -3.38
N ARG A 126 -17.82 -7.51 -4.41
CA ARG A 126 -18.81 -8.57 -4.55
C ARG A 126 -18.82 -9.49 -3.35
N ARG A 127 -17.67 -10.01 -2.92
CA ARG A 127 -17.56 -10.90 -1.75
C ARG A 127 -18.06 -10.23 -0.46
N ILE A 128 -17.77 -8.93 -0.27
CA ILE A 128 -18.28 -8.18 0.88
C ILE A 128 -19.80 -8.04 0.80
N ASN A 129 -20.35 -7.73 -0.37
CA ASN A 129 -21.80 -7.61 -0.53
C ASN A 129 -22.52 -8.96 -0.35
N GLU A 130 -21.94 -10.08 -0.84
CA GLU A 130 -22.41 -11.44 -0.57
C GLU A 130 -22.46 -11.71 0.94
N PHE A 131 -21.40 -11.39 1.68
CA PHE A 131 -21.36 -11.50 3.14
C PHE A 131 -22.49 -10.70 3.80
N LEU A 132 -22.62 -9.43 3.44
CA LEU A 132 -23.63 -8.52 4.02
C LEU A 132 -25.07 -8.99 3.72
N GLU A 133 -25.31 -9.46 2.50
CA GLU A 133 -26.64 -9.92 2.09
C GLU A 133 -27.00 -11.26 2.78
N SER A 134 -26.07 -12.22 2.78
CA SER A 134 -26.27 -13.52 3.45
C SER A 134 -26.46 -13.35 4.95
N MET A 135 -25.68 -12.46 5.58
CA MET A 135 -25.87 -12.11 6.99
C MET A 135 -27.29 -11.59 7.28
N ARG A 136 -27.79 -10.63 6.48
CA ARG A 136 -29.15 -10.08 6.66
C ARG A 136 -30.24 -11.11 6.48
N LYS A 137 -30.04 -12.08 5.59
CA LYS A 137 -31.04 -13.13 5.27
C LYS A 137 -31.07 -14.28 6.28
N HIS A 138 -29.90 -14.64 6.81
CA HIS A 138 -29.73 -15.95 7.45
C HIS A 138 -29.22 -15.89 8.88
N SER A 139 -28.68 -14.73 9.33
CA SER A 139 -28.08 -14.65 10.68
C SER A 139 -29.08 -14.83 11.79
N THR A 140 -28.70 -15.66 12.76
CA THR A 140 -29.43 -15.87 14.02
C THR A 140 -28.79 -15.13 15.21
N PHE A 141 -27.75 -14.33 14.94
CA PHE A 141 -26.99 -13.61 15.95
C PHE A 141 -27.79 -12.44 16.56
N SER A 142 -27.33 -11.97 17.69
CA SER A 142 -27.87 -10.74 18.31
C SER A 142 -27.71 -9.51 17.39
N ALA A 143 -28.54 -8.50 17.61
CA ALA A 143 -28.43 -7.24 16.86
C ALA A 143 -27.05 -6.58 17.02
N GLU A 144 -26.42 -6.69 18.19
CA GLU A 144 -25.09 -6.14 18.47
C GLU A 144 -24.00 -6.88 17.70
N GLU A 145 -24.03 -8.22 17.67
CA GLU A 145 -23.08 -9.05 16.92
C GLU A 145 -23.19 -8.78 15.42
N ASN A 146 -24.42 -8.77 14.88
CA ASN A 146 -24.67 -8.42 13.49
C ASN A 146 -24.13 -7.01 13.15
N ALA A 147 -24.40 -6.02 13.98
CA ALA A 147 -23.91 -4.66 13.78
C ALA A 147 -22.36 -4.61 13.73
N LYS A 148 -21.67 -5.33 14.62
CA LYS A 148 -20.20 -5.40 14.63
C LYS A 148 -19.63 -6.12 13.41
N LEU A 149 -20.27 -7.16 12.92
CA LEU A 149 -19.89 -7.84 11.68
C LEU A 149 -20.11 -6.92 10.46
N GLU A 150 -21.29 -6.29 10.38
CA GLU A 150 -21.61 -5.33 9.30
C GLU A 150 -20.63 -4.17 9.29
N ALA A 151 -20.29 -3.62 10.44
CA ALA A 151 -19.40 -2.47 10.55
C ALA A 151 -17.99 -2.77 10.01
N GLN A 152 -17.46 -3.95 10.32
CA GLN A 152 -16.17 -4.39 9.78
C GLN A 152 -16.25 -4.63 8.26
N ALA A 153 -17.28 -5.32 7.77
CA ALA A 153 -17.50 -5.57 6.35
C ALA A 153 -17.64 -4.26 5.56
N ARG A 154 -18.42 -3.29 6.07
CA ARG A 154 -18.55 -1.96 5.45
C ARG A 154 -17.24 -1.16 5.48
N PHE A 155 -16.45 -1.28 6.55
CA PHE A 155 -15.10 -0.70 6.56
C PHE A 155 -14.24 -1.22 5.39
N PHE A 156 -14.21 -2.53 5.16
CA PHE A 156 -13.45 -3.11 4.05
C PHE A 156 -14.04 -2.75 2.69
N ARG A 157 -15.35 -2.62 2.55
CA ARG A 157 -15.97 -2.14 1.31
C ARG A 157 -15.53 -0.71 0.99
N ALA A 158 -15.57 0.16 1.99
CA ALA A 158 -15.07 1.53 1.88
C ALA A 158 -13.58 1.58 1.54
N PHE A 159 -12.77 0.75 2.19
CA PHE A 159 -11.33 0.64 1.91
C PHE A 159 -11.06 0.26 0.45
N VAL A 160 -11.77 -0.73 -0.09
CA VAL A 160 -11.63 -1.15 -1.49
C VAL A 160 -12.13 -0.06 -2.44
N TYR A 161 -13.28 0.55 -2.17
CA TYR A 161 -13.78 1.67 -3.00
C TYR A 161 -12.83 2.87 -2.97
N PHE A 162 -12.18 3.16 -1.85
CA PHE A 162 -11.14 4.19 -1.79
C PHE A 162 -9.99 3.89 -2.76
N GLN A 163 -9.57 2.63 -2.85
CA GLN A 163 -8.51 2.24 -3.79
C GLN A 163 -8.93 2.45 -5.26
N LEU A 164 -10.19 2.22 -5.59
CA LEU A 164 -10.74 2.51 -6.91
C LEU A 164 -10.89 4.02 -7.14
N ALA A 165 -11.49 4.74 -6.20
CA ALA A 165 -11.77 6.16 -6.32
C ALA A 165 -10.52 7.02 -6.48
N LYS A 166 -9.45 6.75 -5.73
CA LYS A 166 -8.19 7.50 -5.85
C LYS A 166 -7.49 7.33 -7.20
N ARG A 167 -7.88 6.31 -7.99
CA ARG A 167 -7.36 6.02 -9.33
C ARG A 167 -8.25 6.54 -10.43
N HIS A 168 -9.54 6.29 -10.30
CA HIS A 168 -10.53 6.46 -11.38
C HIS A 168 -11.52 7.59 -11.11
N GLY A 169 -11.52 8.20 -9.92
CA GLY A 169 -12.56 9.17 -9.54
C GLY A 169 -13.92 8.48 -9.36
N GLY A 170 -14.87 8.74 -10.25
CA GLY A 170 -16.17 8.06 -10.23
C GLY A 170 -16.09 6.63 -10.77
N VAL A 171 -16.75 5.69 -10.08
CA VAL A 171 -16.71 4.25 -10.39
C VAL A 171 -18.10 3.62 -10.30
N ILE A 172 -18.26 2.38 -10.74
CA ILE A 172 -19.53 1.66 -10.62
C ILE A 172 -19.78 1.32 -9.15
N LEU A 173 -20.94 1.70 -8.61
CA LEU A 173 -21.28 1.44 -7.21
C LEU A 173 -22.20 0.24 -7.09
N TYR A 174 -21.73 -0.81 -6.42
CA TYR A 174 -22.50 -1.97 -6.01
C TYR A 174 -22.54 -2.04 -4.48
N THR A 175 -23.74 -1.96 -3.91
CA THR A 175 -23.98 -2.01 -2.45
C THR A 175 -24.71 -3.27 -1.99
N ASP A 176 -25.14 -4.10 -2.95
CA ASP A 176 -25.87 -5.35 -2.78
C ASP A 176 -25.50 -6.33 -3.90
N MET A 177 -26.18 -7.46 -3.97
CA MET A 177 -26.00 -8.50 -4.97
C MET A 177 -26.86 -8.35 -6.22
N ASN A 178 -27.58 -7.23 -6.37
CA ASN A 178 -28.29 -6.90 -7.59
C ASN A 178 -27.30 -6.41 -8.68
N LEU A 179 -26.53 -7.34 -9.21
CA LEU A 179 -25.46 -7.07 -10.16
C LEU A 179 -26.05 -6.89 -11.57
N GLN A 180 -26.12 -5.64 -12.02
CA GLN A 180 -26.52 -5.32 -13.38
C GLN A 180 -25.34 -5.52 -14.35
N LYS A 181 -25.57 -6.25 -15.43
CA LYS A 181 -24.54 -6.50 -16.46
C LYS A 181 -24.05 -5.19 -17.09
N ASN A 182 -24.99 -4.27 -17.39
CA ASN A 182 -24.69 -2.97 -17.96
C ASN A 182 -25.06 -1.89 -16.95
N LYS A 183 -24.06 -1.29 -16.33
CA LYS A 183 -24.22 -0.23 -15.34
C LYS A 183 -23.13 0.81 -15.54
N ASP A 184 -23.54 2.07 -15.67
CA ASP A 184 -22.61 3.18 -15.76
C ASP A 184 -21.92 3.44 -14.42
N ARG A 185 -20.82 4.14 -14.49
CA ARG A 185 -20.11 4.64 -13.30
C ARG A 185 -20.90 5.80 -12.68
N SER A 186 -20.88 5.86 -11.36
CA SER A 186 -21.35 7.02 -10.63
C SER A 186 -20.31 8.15 -10.68
N SER A 187 -20.74 9.35 -10.33
CA SER A 187 -19.83 10.49 -10.20
C SER A 187 -18.79 10.26 -9.10
N ALA A 188 -17.68 11.01 -9.15
CA ALA A 188 -16.70 10.99 -8.06
C ALA A 188 -17.33 11.39 -6.71
N SER A 189 -18.24 12.38 -6.71
CA SER A 189 -18.94 12.79 -5.49
C SER A 189 -19.74 11.67 -4.87
N GLU A 190 -20.57 10.96 -5.66
CA GLU A 190 -21.38 9.83 -5.19
C GLU A 190 -20.48 8.68 -4.70
N THR A 191 -19.34 8.47 -5.34
CA THR A 191 -18.36 7.47 -4.91
C THR A 191 -17.79 7.82 -3.53
N TRP A 192 -17.38 9.07 -3.33
CA TRP A 192 -16.90 9.54 -2.02
C TRP A 192 -18.00 9.52 -0.94
N ASP A 193 -19.27 9.78 -1.30
CA ASP A 193 -20.41 9.70 -0.41
C ASP A 193 -20.65 8.28 0.10
N LEU A 194 -20.56 7.27 -0.78
CA LEU A 194 -20.69 5.87 -0.37
C LEU A 194 -19.56 5.47 0.60
N ILE A 195 -18.32 5.81 0.27
CA ILE A 195 -17.16 5.51 1.13
C ILE A 195 -17.34 6.16 2.51
N ALA A 196 -17.71 7.45 2.52
CA ALA A 196 -17.95 8.18 3.76
C ALA A 196 -19.11 7.59 4.59
N SER A 197 -20.20 7.17 3.94
CA SER A 197 -21.33 6.53 4.60
C SER A 197 -20.93 5.23 5.29
N ASP A 198 -20.18 4.37 4.60
CA ASP A 198 -19.71 3.11 5.16
C ASP A 198 -18.75 3.31 6.34
N LEU A 199 -17.82 4.26 6.23
CA LEU A 199 -16.87 4.57 7.32
C LEU A 199 -17.53 5.24 8.52
N LYS A 200 -18.49 6.15 8.31
CA LYS A 200 -19.28 6.76 9.39
C LYS A 200 -20.10 5.70 10.14
N TYR A 201 -20.71 4.77 9.43
CA TYR A 201 -21.39 3.64 10.06
C TYR A 201 -20.41 2.79 10.88
N ALA A 202 -19.29 2.40 10.29
CA ALA A 202 -18.26 1.63 10.99
C ALA A 202 -17.78 2.35 12.26
N ALA A 203 -17.49 3.65 12.18
CA ALA A 203 -17.07 4.46 13.32
C ALA A 203 -18.15 4.58 14.43
N SER A 204 -19.43 4.55 14.08
CA SER A 204 -20.52 4.61 15.05
C SER A 204 -20.68 3.33 15.86
N VAL A 205 -20.35 2.17 15.25
CA VAL A 205 -20.61 0.83 15.81
C VAL A 205 -19.36 0.21 16.44
N LEU A 206 -18.21 0.31 15.76
CA LEU A 206 -16.99 -0.36 16.20
C LEU A 206 -16.52 0.13 17.58
N PRO A 207 -15.95 -0.78 18.41
CA PRO A 207 -15.39 -0.38 19.70
C PRO A 207 -14.12 0.46 19.52
N VAL A 208 -13.80 1.25 20.54
CA VAL A 208 -12.53 1.99 20.60
C VAL A 208 -11.35 1.02 20.75
N ARG A 209 -11.55 -0.05 21.52
CA ARG A 209 -10.60 -1.16 21.69
C ARG A 209 -11.39 -2.46 21.73
N TRP A 210 -10.86 -3.49 21.10
CA TRP A 210 -11.34 -4.85 21.23
C TRP A 210 -10.74 -5.53 22.48
N ASP A 211 -11.33 -6.63 22.90
CA ASP A 211 -10.75 -7.52 23.90
C ASP A 211 -9.43 -8.16 23.37
N ALA A 212 -8.70 -8.86 24.25
CA ALA A 212 -7.40 -9.44 23.92
C ALA A 212 -7.44 -10.46 22.77
N ALA A 213 -8.54 -11.19 22.62
CA ALA A 213 -8.72 -12.20 21.55
C ALA A 213 -9.00 -11.56 20.18
N ASN A 214 -9.44 -10.31 20.15
CA ASN A 214 -9.87 -9.57 18.97
C ASN A 214 -9.04 -8.28 18.73
N LYS A 215 -7.97 -8.07 19.45
CA LYS A 215 -7.19 -6.81 19.51
C LYS A 215 -6.72 -6.26 18.16
N GLU A 216 -6.57 -7.14 17.15
CA GLU A 216 -6.05 -6.78 15.83
C GLU A 216 -7.15 -6.42 14.82
N ARG A 217 -8.41 -6.37 15.27
CA ARG A 217 -9.54 -6.00 14.41
C ARG A 217 -9.64 -4.50 14.20
N VAL A 218 -10.23 -4.14 13.06
CA VAL A 218 -10.52 -2.72 12.77
C VAL A 218 -11.34 -2.11 13.91
N THR A 219 -10.91 -0.92 14.34
CA THR A 219 -11.45 -0.19 15.48
C THR A 219 -12.24 1.05 15.03
N ARG A 220 -12.93 1.69 15.96
CA ARG A 220 -13.50 3.02 15.74
C ARG A 220 -12.46 4.04 15.27
N GLY A 221 -11.26 3.97 15.84
CA GLY A 221 -10.13 4.82 15.44
C GLY A 221 -9.70 4.58 14.01
N ALA A 222 -9.62 3.33 13.58
CA ALA A 222 -9.31 2.98 12.18
C ALA A 222 -10.37 3.51 11.21
N ALA A 223 -11.66 3.44 11.58
CA ALA A 223 -12.74 3.97 10.74
C ALA A 223 -12.68 5.50 10.60
N TRP A 224 -12.43 6.24 11.70
CA TRP A 224 -12.25 7.69 11.64
C TRP A 224 -10.99 8.09 10.89
N ALA A 225 -9.87 7.40 11.09
CA ALA A 225 -8.61 7.67 10.39
C ALA A 225 -8.75 7.44 8.88
N MET A 226 -9.40 6.35 8.48
CA MET A 226 -9.66 6.07 7.06
C MET A 226 -10.63 7.10 6.45
N LEU A 227 -11.61 7.58 7.22
CA LEU A 227 -12.51 8.65 6.79
C LEU A 227 -11.75 9.97 6.61
N ALA A 228 -10.83 10.32 7.52
CA ALA A 228 -10.00 11.52 7.39
C ALA A 228 -9.16 11.47 6.11
N ARG A 229 -8.49 10.35 5.84
CA ARG A 229 -7.75 10.13 4.58
C ARG A 229 -8.68 10.22 3.36
N THR A 230 -9.83 9.60 3.42
CA THR A 230 -10.81 9.61 2.31
C THR A 230 -11.27 11.03 1.99
N MET A 231 -11.64 11.80 3.01
CA MET A 231 -12.15 13.16 2.83
C MET A 231 -11.05 14.12 2.37
N LEU A 232 -9.79 13.88 2.75
CA LEU A 232 -8.64 14.60 2.20
C LEU A 232 -8.52 14.38 0.68
N TYR A 233 -8.65 13.14 0.20
CA TYR A 233 -8.63 12.82 -1.24
C TYR A 233 -9.86 13.35 -1.98
N ALA A 234 -11.00 13.42 -1.32
CA ALA A 234 -12.22 14.01 -1.86
C ALA A 234 -12.22 15.55 -1.87
N GLU A 235 -11.16 16.18 -1.35
CA GLU A 235 -11.05 17.64 -1.15
C GLU A 235 -12.17 18.22 -0.27
N ARG A 236 -12.75 17.40 0.62
CA ARG A 236 -13.77 17.78 1.60
C ARG A 236 -13.08 18.15 2.91
N TRP A 237 -12.47 19.32 2.93
CA TRP A 237 -11.54 19.75 3.98
C TRP A 237 -12.14 19.78 5.38
N GLN A 238 -13.38 20.26 5.52
CA GLN A 238 -14.05 20.26 6.83
C GLN A 238 -14.31 18.84 7.33
N ASP A 239 -14.80 17.95 6.47
CA ASP A 239 -15.06 16.56 6.83
C ASP A 239 -13.75 15.82 7.18
N ALA A 240 -12.65 16.11 6.46
CA ALA A 240 -11.33 15.55 6.76
C ALA A 240 -10.82 15.98 8.13
N LYS A 241 -10.96 17.27 8.45
CA LYS A 241 -10.63 17.82 9.77
C LYS A 241 -11.47 17.20 10.87
N ASP A 242 -12.79 17.14 10.71
CA ASP A 242 -13.71 16.63 11.73
C ASP A 242 -13.49 15.12 11.99
N ALA A 243 -13.15 14.36 10.97
CA ALA A 243 -12.78 12.95 11.10
C ALA A 243 -11.44 12.80 11.84
N ALA A 244 -10.43 13.60 11.51
CA ALA A 244 -9.15 13.62 12.22
C ALA A 244 -9.34 14.02 13.70
N ASP A 245 -10.12 15.06 13.98
CA ASP A 245 -10.47 15.48 15.35
C ASP A 245 -11.17 14.34 16.13
N SER A 246 -11.95 13.52 15.44
CA SER A 246 -12.60 12.35 16.04
C SER A 246 -11.59 11.27 16.45
N VAL A 247 -10.49 11.10 15.72
CA VAL A 247 -9.37 10.21 16.15
C VAL A 247 -8.74 10.76 17.42
N PHE A 248 -8.41 12.05 17.47
CA PHE A 248 -7.79 12.68 18.65
C PHE A 248 -8.70 12.63 19.89
N LYS A 249 -10.01 12.80 19.72
CA LYS A 249 -10.99 12.70 20.82
C LYS A 249 -11.05 11.32 21.48
N LEU A 250 -10.59 10.26 20.83
CA LEU A 250 -10.53 8.93 21.45
C LEU A 250 -9.47 8.84 22.55
N GLN A 251 -8.43 9.67 22.52
CA GLN A 251 -7.34 9.71 23.51
C GLN A 251 -6.65 8.37 23.77
N VAL A 252 -6.55 7.53 22.73
CA VAL A 252 -5.97 6.18 22.83
C VAL A 252 -4.69 6.02 22.01
N TYR A 253 -4.35 7.03 21.21
CA TYR A 253 -3.17 7.04 20.36
C TYR A 253 -2.22 8.16 20.78
N SER A 254 -0.91 7.93 20.64
CA SER A 254 0.13 8.94 20.83
C SER A 254 1.30 8.68 19.89
N LEU A 255 2.01 9.73 19.48
CA LEU A 255 3.24 9.58 18.72
C LEU A 255 4.26 8.78 19.54
N THR A 256 5.00 7.89 18.88
CA THR A 256 6.13 7.19 19.49
C THR A 256 7.28 8.16 19.75
N ASP A 257 8.10 7.89 20.77
CA ASP A 257 9.25 8.74 21.08
C ASP A 257 10.30 8.69 19.97
N LYS A 258 10.52 7.53 19.38
CA LYS A 258 11.47 7.34 18.28
C LYS A 258 10.72 7.16 16.98
N TYR A 259 11.20 7.84 15.94
CA TYR A 259 10.63 7.73 14.60
C TYR A 259 10.66 6.30 14.04
N GLU A 260 11.75 5.57 14.28
CA GLU A 260 11.90 4.19 13.81
C GLU A 260 10.91 3.21 14.44
N ASP A 261 10.29 3.54 15.56
CA ASP A 261 9.25 2.72 16.16
C ASP A 261 7.88 2.94 15.53
N ALA A 262 7.65 4.11 14.94
CA ALA A 262 6.37 4.49 14.35
C ALA A 262 5.88 3.54 13.23
N PHE A 263 6.79 2.93 12.51
CA PHE A 263 6.48 2.03 11.39
C PHE A 263 6.73 0.54 11.68
N LYS A 264 7.04 0.18 12.93
CA LYS A 264 7.20 -1.24 13.35
C LYS A 264 5.88 -1.92 13.72
N GLY A 265 4.82 -1.16 13.95
CA GLY A 265 3.55 -1.68 14.44
C GLY A 265 3.56 -2.05 15.93
N GLY A 266 2.41 -2.46 16.45
CA GLY A 266 2.25 -2.90 17.82
C GLY A 266 2.47 -1.83 18.90
N ASN A 267 2.36 -0.54 18.56
CA ASN A 267 2.67 0.58 19.44
C ASN A 267 1.51 1.60 19.54
N SER A 268 1.71 2.67 20.31
CA SER A 268 0.68 3.69 20.56
C SER A 268 0.36 4.57 19.36
N GLU A 269 1.20 4.59 18.34
CA GLU A 269 0.99 5.39 17.13
C GLU A 269 0.21 4.63 16.06
N SER A 270 0.28 3.29 16.06
CA SER A 270 -0.43 2.43 15.11
C SER A 270 -1.95 2.49 15.31
N ILE A 271 -2.67 2.77 14.23
CA ILE A 271 -4.14 2.83 14.21
C ILE A 271 -4.73 1.61 13.48
N LEU A 272 -4.12 1.23 12.36
CA LEU A 272 -4.44 0.04 11.59
C LEU A 272 -3.18 -0.55 11.03
N GLU A 273 -2.99 -1.85 11.26
CA GLU A 273 -1.83 -2.59 10.80
C GLU A 273 -2.21 -3.96 10.24
N TYR A 274 -1.31 -4.53 9.46
CA TYR A 274 -1.38 -5.89 8.97
C TYR A 274 -0.12 -6.63 9.41
N ASN A 275 -0.31 -7.68 10.21
CA ASN A 275 0.77 -8.45 10.79
C ASN A 275 1.12 -9.67 9.95
N TYR A 276 2.41 -9.93 9.80
CA TYR A 276 2.96 -11.06 9.07
C TYR A 276 3.57 -12.10 10.01
N LEU A 277 3.59 -13.35 9.58
CA LEU A 277 4.08 -14.48 10.38
C LEU A 277 4.94 -15.41 9.50
N VAL A 278 5.95 -16.02 10.05
CA VAL A 278 6.82 -16.97 9.33
C VAL A 278 6.02 -18.13 8.73
N THR A 279 5.03 -18.65 9.47
CA THR A 279 4.18 -19.78 9.05
C THR A 279 2.82 -19.34 8.48
N GLY A 280 2.57 -18.04 8.37
CA GLY A 280 1.34 -17.44 7.88
C GLY A 280 1.58 -16.54 6.67
N PRO A 281 0.82 -15.45 6.53
CA PRO A 281 1.15 -14.41 5.57
C PRO A 281 2.54 -13.87 5.87
N ASN A 282 3.39 -13.77 4.86
CA ASN A 282 4.73 -13.21 4.93
C ASN A 282 5.06 -12.46 3.64
N HIS A 283 6.22 -11.82 3.60
CA HIS A 283 6.70 -11.08 2.44
C HIS A 283 8.20 -11.28 2.23
N THR A 284 8.78 -10.62 1.23
CA THR A 284 10.19 -10.76 0.85
C THR A 284 10.97 -9.45 0.97
N PHE A 285 10.50 -8.51 1.79
CA PHE A 285 11.03 -7.14 1.80
C PHE A 285 12.52 -7.08 2.10
N ASP A 286 13.01 -7.84 3.10
CA ASP A 286 14.44 -7.88 3.37
C ASP A 286 15.22 -8.44 2.18
N ASN A 287 14.78 -9.57 1.62
CA ASN A 287 15.40 -10.15 0.42
C ASN A 287 15.47 -9.17 -0.75
N ASP A 288 14.45 -8.32 -0.90
CA ASP A 288 14.37 -7.38 -2.01
C ASP A 288 15.28 -6.15 -1.81
N TYR A 289 15.49 -5.72 -0.55
CA TYR A 289 16.06 -4.40 -0.30
C TYR A 289 17.34 -4.35 0.56
N VAL A 290 17.76 -5.46 1.20
CA VAL A 290 19.01 -5.45 1.98
C VAL A 290 20.22 -5.04 1.14
N PRO A 291 21.23 -4.41 1.75
CA PRO A 291 22.45 -4.02 1.07
C PRO A 291 23.25 -5.22 0.55
N TYR A 292 24.07 -4.96 -0.46
CA TYR A 292 25.15 -5.88 -0.86
C TYR A 292 26.06 -6.19 0.33
N GLY A 293 26.38 -7.46 0.50
CA GLY A 293 27.13 -7.96 1.65
C GLY A 293 26.25 -8.68 2.69
N ASP A 294 24.94 -8.36 2.76
CA ASP A 294 23.97 -9.17 3.50
C ASP A 294 23.49 -10.38 2.69
N MET A 295 23.37 -10.21 1.37
CA MET A 295 23.05 -11.28 0.43
C MET A 295 23.94 -11.21 -0.81
N ASP A 296 24.44 -12.35 -1.27
CA ASP A 296 25.41 -12.39 -2.35
C ASP A 296 24.83 -12.10 -3.74
N ASN A 297 23.54 -12.36 -3.97
CA ASN A 297 22.96 -12.29 -5.31
C ASN A 297 21.54 -11.73 -5.37
N ASP A 298 21.07 -11.09 -4.30
CA ASP A 298 19.78 -10.41 -4.21
C ASP A 298 19.91 -9.12 -3.37
N GLY A 299 18.81 -8.46 -3.07
CA GLY A 299 18.82 -7.18 -2.38
C GLY A 299 19.03 -5.98 -3.31
N GLY A 300 19.10 -4.80 -2.75
CA GLY A 300 19.32 -3.55 -3.47
C GLY A 300 18.36 -3.29 -4.64
N LYS A 301 17.16 -3.90 -4.61
CA LYS A 301 16.16 -3.81 -5.69
C LYS A 301 15.72 -2.38 -5.99
N GLY A 302 15.78 -1.52 -5.01
CA GLY A 302 15.55 -0.11 -5.13
C GLY A 302 16.30 0.66 -4.05
N CYS A 303 16.67 1.90 -4.37
CA CYS A 303 17.52 2.73 -3.54
C CYS A 303 17.01 4.16 -3.45
N PRO A 304 17.12 4.83 -2.28
CA PRO A 304 16.93 6.27 -2.17
C PRO A 304 17.83 7.02 -3.14
N THR A 305 17.31 8.11 -3.70
CA THR A 305 18.05 9.02 -4.58
C THR A 305 18.75 10.11 -3.80
N GLN A 306 19.63 10.87 -4.46
CA GLN A 306 20.22 12.06 -3.88
C GLN A 306 19.13 13.13 -3.58
N GLU A 307 18.10 13.25 -4.42
CA GLU A 307 16.95 14.14 -4.20
C GLU A 307 16.22 13.84 -2.89
N MET A 308 16.11 12.57 -2.51
CA MET A 308 15.55 12.21 -1.20
C MET A 308 16.47 12.64 -0.08
N VAL A 309 17.78 12.40 -0.19
CA VAL A 309 18.76 12.78 0.84
C VAL A 309 18.78 14.29 1.04
N GLU A 310 18.77 15.06 -0.04
CA GLU A 310 18.73 16.52 0.00
C GLU A 310 17.43 17.11 0.56
N SER A 311 16.38 16.30 0.61
CA SER A 311 15.11 16.70 1.21
C SER A 311 15.14 16.76 2.74
N TYR A 312 16.10 16.09 3.39
CA TYR A 312 16.24 16.16 4.84
C TYR A 312 16.85 17.48 5.29
N GLN A 313 16.30 18.02 6.35
CA GLN A 313 16.84 19.20 7.03
C GLN A 313 18.00 18.82 7.96
N SER A 314 18.77 19.82 8.35
CA SER A 314 19.70 19.67 9.47
C SER A 314 18.95 19.55 10.82
N LYS A 315 19.63 19.07 11.86
CA LYS A 315 19.09 18.94 13.22
C LYS A 315 18.57 20.27 13.80
N ASP A 316 19.06 21.40 13.31
CA ASP A 316 18.57 22.72 13.67
C ASP A 316 17.43 23.23 12.76
N GLY A 317 16.87 22.36 11.93
CA GLY A 317 15.68 22.61 11.10
C GLY A 317 15.93 23.44 9.85
N LYS A 318 17.18 23.63 9.45
CA LYS A 318 17.55 24.42 8.25
C LYS A 318 17.72 23.51 7.03
N THR A 319 17.50 24.09 5.86
CA THR A 319 17.90 23.47 4.60
C THR A 319 19.42 23.39 4.53
N VAL A 320 19.94 22.22 4.16
CA VAL A 320 21.38 22.02 3.95
C VAL A 320 21.75 22.48 2.54
N ASP A 321 22.86 23.18 2.43
CA ASP A 321 23.43 23.55 1.12
C ASP A 321 24.25 22.38 0.56
N TRP A 322 23.71 21.74 -0.47
CA TRP A 322 24.33 20.60 -1.16
C TRP A 322 25.17 21.00 -2.38
N SER A 323 25.27 22.28 -2.71
CA SER A 323 25.94 22.77 -3.92
C SER A 323 27.37 22.23 -4.10
N LYS A 324 28.09 22.03 -2.99
CA LYS A 324 29.44 21.45 -2.98
C LYS A 324 29.49 20.01 -3.49
N TRP A 325 28.41 19.25 -3.28
CA TRP A 325 28.31 17.85 -3.68
C TRP A 325 27.57 17.65 -5.01
N HIS A 326 27.18 18.73 -5.69
CA HIS A 326 26.66 18.69 -7.07
C HIS A 326 27.78 18.67 -8.12
N GLY A 327 29.00 18.37 -7.73
CA GLY A 327 30.15 18.17 -8.59
C GLY A 327 30.99 17.00 -8.12
N GLU A 328 32.30 17.17 -8.13
CA GLU A 328 33.27 16.21 -7.62
C GLU A 328 33.95 16.79 -6.38
N THR A 329 34.00 16.05 -5.28
CA THR A 329 34.66 16.47 -4.03
C THR A 329 35.20 15.28 -3.26
N THR A 330 36.22 15.52 -2.41
CA THR A 330 36.71 14.53 -1.45
C THR A 330 36.16 14.75 -0.03
N GLU A 331 35.31 15.78 0.14
CA GLU A 331 34.69 16.01 1.44
C GLU A 331 33.49 15.11 1.63
N LEU A 332 33.44 14.53 2.84
CA LEU A 332 32.30 13.70 3.24
C LEU A 332 31.02 14.55 3.27
N PRO A 333 29.91 14.07 2.69
CA PRO A 333 28.63 14.75 2.84
C PRO A 333 28.21 14.93 4.30
N PRO A 334 27.44 15.96 4.63
CA PRO A 334 27.11 16.33 6.01
C PRO A 334 26.03 15.44 6.64
N TYR A 335 26.16 14.12 6.48
CA TYR A 335 25.17 13.14 6.95
C TYR A 335 24.91 13.19 8.46
N ASP A 336 25.94 13.50 9.25
CA ASP A 336 25.87 13.64 10.70
C ASP A 336 25.10 14.90 11.17
N GLN A 337 24.91 15.87 10.27
CA GLN A 337 24.15 17.08 10.54
C GLN A 337 22.66 16.91 10.26
N LEU A 338 22.27 15.90 9.48
CA LEU A 338 20.89 15.68 9.08
C LEU A 338 20.01 15.23 10.26
N GLU A 339 18.74 15.58 10.19
CA GLU A 339 17.72 15.20 11.17
C GLU A 339 17.63 13.68 11.37
N PRO A 340 17.16 13.19 12.53
CA PRO A 340 17.19 11.76 12.87
C PRO A 340 16.47 10.85 11.89
N ARG A 341 15.40 11.31 11.22
CA ARG A 341 14.65 10.52 10.24
C ARG A 341 15.51 10.10 9.04
N PHE A 342 16.54 10.87 8.70
CA PHE A 342 17.49 10.48 7.65
C PHE A 342 18.14 9.13 7.95
N ALA A 343 18.83 9.03 9.08
CA ALA A 343 19.53 7.80 9.46
C ALA A 343 18.59 6.61 9.72
N ALA A 344 17.34 6.87 10.13
CA ALA A 344 16.32 5.83 10.29
C ALA A 344 15.75 5.32 8.95
N THR A 345 15.90 6.10 7.88
CA THR A 345 15.30 5.79 6.58
C THR A 345 16.31 5.34 5.53
N VAL A 346 17.55 5.87 5.59
CA VAL A 346 18.59 5.71 4.56
C VAL A 346 19.87 5.14 5.15
N LEU A 347 20.42 4.11 4.50
CA LEU A 347 21.79 3.63 4.75
C LEU A 347 22.73 4.33 3.76
N TYR A 348 23.63 5.12 4.31
CA TYR A 348 24.60 5.92 3.58
C TYR A 348 26.03 5.41 3.83
N HIS A 349 26.98 5.87 3.04
CA HIS A 349 28.39 5.53 3.23
C HIS A 349 28.90 5.99 4.61
N GLY A 350 29.40 5.06 5.42
CA GLY A 350 29.79 5.29 6.81
C GLY A 350 28.73 4.99 7.86
N ALA A 351 27.47 4.72 7.46
CA ALA A 351 26.42 4.32 8.41
C ALA A 351 26.74 2.97 9.08
N GLN A 352 26.27 2.79 10.31
CA GLN A 352 26.34 1.50 11.00
C GLN A 352 25.13 0.64 10.63
N TRP A 353 25.38 -0.60 10.24
CA TRP A 353 24.37 -1.57 9.85
C TRP A 353 24.79 -2.99 10.25
N LYS A 354 23.99 -3.69 11.05
CA LYS A 354 24.24 -5.09 11.47
C LYS A 354 25.68 -5.35 11.97
N GLY A 355 26.25 -4.39 12.71
CA GLY A 355 27.61 -4.47 13.24
C GLY A 355 28.73 -4.13 12.23
N HIS A 356 28.39 -3.72 11.03
CA HIS A 356 29.33 -3.30 9.98
C HIS A 356 29.23 -1.80 9.68
N THR A 357 30.31 -1.24 9.16
CA THR A 357 30.29 0.10 8.58
C THR A 357 29.99 -0.03 7.08
N MET A 358 28.95 0.65 6.61
CA MET A 358 28.57 0.67 5.20
C MET A 358 29.67 1.28 4.33
N THR A 359 30.04 0.59 3.27
CA THR A 359 31.01 1.01 2.26
C THR A 359 30.36 1.08 0.89
N ASN A 360 29.42 2.03 0.72
CA ASN A 360 28.62 2.20 -0.51
C ASN A 360 29.47 2.72 -1.68
N SER A 361 30.72 2.27 -1.80
CA SER A 361 31.68 2.71 -2.80
C SER A 361 31.92 1.64 -3.86
N VAL A 362 32.55 2.04 -4.95
CA VAL A 362 33.09 1.09 -5.93
C VAL A 362 34.04 0.13 -5.22
N GLY A 363 33.79 -1.19 -5.36
CA GLY A 363 34.55 -2.23 -4.67
C GLY A 363 34.27 -2.34 -3.16
N GLY A 364 33.24 -1.70 -2.66
CA GLY A 364 32.86 -1.79 -1.23
C GLY A 364 32.44 -3.19 -0.82
N THR A 365 32.68 -3.54 0.46
CA THR A 365 32.38 -4.87 1.00
C THR A 365 30.94 -4.97 1.50
N TYR A 366 30.47 -3.92 2.19
CA TYR A 366 29.13 -3.82 2.74
C TYR A 366 28.42 -2.62 2.12
N GLY A 367 27.52 -2.88 1.15
CA GLY A 367 26.99 -1.87 0.28
C GLY A 367 27.97 -1.50 -0.82
N GLN A 368 27.77 -2.00 -2.01
CA GLN A 368 28.68 -1.73 -3.12
C GLN A 368 28.00 -0.83 -4.14
N TYR A 369 28.69 0.24 -4.58
CA TYR A 369 28.25 1.06 -5.70
C TYR A 369 28.56 0.37 -7.04
N MET A 370 27.64 0.50 -7.97
CA MET A 370 27.84 0.14 -9.37
C MET A 370 27.21 1.18 -10.29
N ASP A 371 27.93 1.50 -11.36
CA ASP A 371 27.41 2.39 -12.41
C ASP A 371 26.16 1.77 -13.06
N TYR A 372 25.09 2.54 -13.18
CA TYR A 372 23.82 2.10 -13.78
C TYR A 372 23.95 1.75 -15.29
N ARG A 373 25.05 2.14 -15.92
CA ARG A 373 25.40 1.79 -17.31
C ARG A 373 26.22 0.50 -17.42
N SER A 374 26.52 -0.17 -16.31
CA SER A 374 27.33 -1.39 -16.33
C SER A 374 26.66 -2.50 -17.13
N ASP A 375 27.43 -3.25 -17.89
CA ASP A 375 26.96 -4.42 -18.66
C ASP A 375 26.76 -5.67 -17.78
N THR A 376 27.19 -5.64 -16.53
CA THR A 376 27.00 -6.74 -15.58
C THR A 376 25.77 -6.49 -14.72
N TYR A 377 25.03 -7.56 -14.43
CA TYR A 377 23.85 -7.46 -13.56
C TYR A 377 24.28 -7.17 -12.11
N PRO A 378 23.97 -5.99 -11.58
CA PRO A 378 24.50 -5.54 -10.31
C PRO A 378 23.61 -5.91 -9.14
N LYS A 379 23.20 -7.16 -9.01
CA LYS A 379 22.35 -7.62 -7.92
C LYS A 379 22.90 -7.17 -6.57
N GLY A 380 22.02 -6.64 -5.73
CA GLY A 380 22.34 -6.16 -4.39
C GLY A 380 23.13 -4.85 -4.34
N ARG A 381 23.61 -4.33 -5.48
CA ARG A 381 24.44 -3.11 -5.51
C ARG A 381 23.59 -1.87 -5.73
N THR A 382 24.05 -0.76 -5.16
CA THR A 382 23.36 0.53 -5.35
C THR A 382 23.90 1.28 -6.56
N THR A 383 23.01 1.90 -7.33
CA THR A 383 23.37 2.84 -8.39
C THR A 383 23.25 4.30 -7.94
N THR A 384 22.76 4.53 -6.70
CA THR A 384 22.58 5.88 -6.14
C THR A 384 23.61 6.23 -5.05
N GLY A 385 24.38 5.25 -4.55
CA GLY A 385 25.25 5.43 -3.38
C GLY A 385 24.54 5.24 -2.04
N TYR A 386 23.24 4.94 -2.04
CA TYR A 386 22.41 4.77 -0.87
C TYR A 386 21.67 3.44 -0.89
N TYR A 387 21.21 2.99 0.29
CA TYR A 387 20.26 1.90 0.43
C TYR A 387 19.10 2.30 1.33
N LEU A 388 17.99 1.64 1.17
CA LEU A 388 16.85 1.78 2.08
C LEU A 388 17.22 1.15 3.43
N ARG A 389 16.85 1.80 4.54
CA ARG A 389 16.92 1.24 5.89
C ARG A 389 15.54 0.99 6.46
N LYS A 390 14.61 1.93 6.20
CA LYS A 390 13.25 1.84 6.73
C LYS A 390 12.60 0.52 6.33
N TYR A 391 11.96 -0.14 7.29
CA TYR A 391 11.34 -1.46 7.19
C TYR A 391 12.30 -2.66 7.12
N LEU A 392 13.60 -2.48 6.95
CA LEU A 392 14.52 -3.62 7.03
C LEU A 392 14.69 -4.08 8.47
N ASP A 393 14.75 -5.40 8.67
CA ASP A 393 15.00 -6.00 9.97
C ASP A 393 16.50 -6.17 10.22
N GLU A 394 17.07 -5.33 11.07
CA GLU A 394 18.49 -5.41 11.45
C GLU A 394 18.85 -6.70 12.19
N SER A 395 17.88 -7.38 12.79
CA SER A 395 18.09 -8.65 13.47
C SER A 395 18.09 -9.86 12.54
N HIS A 396 17.59 -9.71 11.32
CA HIS A 396 17.55 -10.76 10.30
C HIS A 396 18.93 -10.90 9.63
N THR A 397 19.71 -11.89 10.04
CA THR A 397 21.10 -12.07 9.62
C THR A 397 21.36 -13.30 8.78
N ASP A 398 20.43 -14.23 8.67
CA ASP A 398 20.60 -15.48 7.93
C ASP A 398 19.48 -15.70 6.89
N PHE A 399 19.71 -15.15 5.72
CA PHE A 399 18.82 -15.30 4.55
C PHE A 399 18.91 -16.67 3.89
N SER A 400 19.87 -17.51 4.26
CA SER A 400 19.99 -18.88 3.76
C SER A 400 18.96 -19.79 4.42
N VAL A 401 18.60 -19.51 5.68
CA VAL A 401 17.66 -20.28 6.49
C VAL A 401 16.27 -19.65 6.49
N ILE A 402 16.17 -18.34 6.76
CA ILE A 402 14.90 -17.63 6.80
C ILE A 402 14.83 -16.70 5.59
N LYS A 403 14.02 -17.07 4.58
CA LYS A 403 13.85 -16.30 3.34
C LYS A 403 12.64 -15.38 3.36
N VAL A 404 11.91 -15.34 4.46
CA VAL A 404 10.68 -14.57 4.59
C VAL A 404 10.84 -13.46 5.62
N SER A 405 10.22 -12.34 5.34
CA SER A 405 10.15 -11.18 6.21
C SER A 405 8.79 -11.11 6.89
N THR A 406 8.76 -10.60 8.11
CA THR A 406 7.54 -10.53 8.93
C THR A 406 7.31 -9.17 9.55
N GLN A 407 7.98 -8.13 9.06
CA GLN A 407 7.74 -6.77 9.52
C GLN A 407 6.29 -6.37 9.26
N THR A 408 5.67 -5.76 10.25
CA THR A 408 4.28 -5.31 10.18
C THR A 408 4.14 -4.17 9.17
N TRP A 409 3.08 -4.21 8.35
CA TRP A 409 2.65 -3.08 7.57
C TRP A 409 1.71 -2.21 8.40
N VAL A 410 2.10 -0.97 8.69
CA VAL A 410 1.24 0.02 9.36
C VAL A 410 0.50 0.82 8.29
N GLU A 411 -0.78 0.53 8.11
CA GLU A 411 -1.63 1.17 7.09
C GLU A 411 -2.07 2.58 7.49
N LEU A 412 -2.37 2.77 8.77
CA LEU A 412 -2.80 4.06 9.34
C LEU A 412 -2.06 4.32 10.64
N ARG A 413 -1.44 5.47 10.78
CA ARG A 413 -0.75 5.90 12.01
C ARG A 413 -1.03 7.36 12.35
N LEU A 414 -0.85 7.71 13.61
CA LEU A 414 -1.27 9.00 14.15
C LEU A 414 -0.57 10.20 13.50
N ALA A 415 0.70 10.08 13.13
CA ALA A 415 1.41 11.18 12.46
C ALA A 415 0.75 11.56 11.11
N GLU A 416 0.25 10.57 10.34
CA GLU A 416 -0.51 10.88 9.14
C GLU A 416 -1.78 11.69 9.47
N ILE A 417 -2.46 11.38 10.58
CA ILE A 417 -3.68 12.08 10.97
C ILE A 417 -3.40 13.54 11.35
N TYR A 418 -2.28 13.81 12.01
CA TYR A 418 -1.80 15.19 12.20
C TYR A 418 -1.61 15.90 10.87
N LEU A 419 -0.94 15.27 9.91
CA LEU A 419 -0.62 15.87 8.63
C LEU A 419 -1.84 15.99 7.69
N ILE A 420 -2.84 15.10 7.81
CA ILE A 420 -4.16 15.28 7.18
C ILE A 420 -4.85 16.52 7.75
N ARG A 421 -4.88 16.65 9.08
CA ARG A 421 -5.53 17.79 9.73
C ARG A 421 -4.78 19.11 9.45
N ALA A 422 -3.45 19.06 9.38
CA ALA A 422 -2.64 20.21 8.98
C ALA A 422 -3.02 20.73 7.58
N GLU A 423 -3.12 19.83 6.60
CA GLU A 423 -3.52 20.22 5.25
C GLU A 423 -4.98 20.71 5.21
N ALA A 424 -5.89 20.04 5.89
CA ALA A 424 -7.28 20.47 5.98
C ALA A 424 -7.41 21.85 6.63
N ASN A 425 -6.73 22.11 7.74
CA ASN A 425 -6.66 23.42 8.39
C ASN A 425 -6.09 24.50 7.45
N TYR A 426 -5.02 24.19 6.72
CA TYR A 426 -4.47 25.08 5.72
C TYR A 426 -5.50 25.46 4.65
N ARG A 427 -6.20 24.47 4.08
CA ARG A 427 -7.23 24.69 3.05
C ARG A 427 -8.44 25.47 3.56
N LEU A 428 -8.72 25.38 4.84
CA LEU A 428 -9.76 26.15 5.53
C LEU A 428 -9.30 27.54 6.00
N GLY A 429 -8.06 27.92 5.72
CA GLY A 429 -7.50 29.23 6.11
C GLY A 429 -7.03 29.31 7.56
N ALA A 430 -7.01 28.22 8.31
CA ALA A 430 -6.59 28.14 9.71
C ALA A 430 -5.08 27.87 9.83
N SER A 431 -4.23 28.81 9.36
CA SER A 431 -2.77 28.62 9.29
C SER A 431 -2.11 28.31 10.62
N GLY A 432 -2.58 28.90 11.74
CA GLY A 432 -2.05 28.61 13.07
C GLY A 432 -2.25 27.15 13.47
N ALA A 433 -3.48 26.63 13.33
CA ALA A 433 -3.80 25.25 13.63
C ALA A 433 -3.04 24.26 12.70
N ALA A 434 -2.85 24.62 11.43
CA ALA A 434 -2.05 23.82 10.51
C ALA A 434 -0.58 23.72 10.96
N LEU A 435 0.02 24.83 11.44
CA LEU A 435 1.37 24.84 11.99
C LEU A 435 1.49 24.04 13.30
N GLU A 436 0.49 24.09 14.17
CA GLU A 436 0.46 23.29 15.40
C GLU A 436 0.53 21.78 15.07
N ASP A 437 -0.23 21.33 14.09
CA ASP A 437 -0.24 19.93 13.66
C ASP A 437 1.10 19.49 13.04
N VAL A 438 1.69 20.31 12.16
CA VAL A 438 3.03 20.06 11.61
C VAL A 438 4.07 20.01 12.73
N ASN A 439 4.02 20.97 13.66
CA ASN A 439 4.96 21.04 14.77
C ASN A 439 4.81 19.86 15.74
N ALA A 440 3.60 19.34 15.95
CA ALA A 440 3.41 18.14 16.77
C ALA A 440 4.23 16.94 16.25
N VAL A 441 4.28 16.76 14.92
CA VAL A 441 5.10 15.71 14.29
C VAL A 441 6.60 16.05 14.40
N ARG A 442 7.00 17.27 14.09
CA ARG A 442 8.40 17.72 14.11
C ARG A 442 9.03 17.66 15.50
N GLN A 443 8.24 17.92 16.53
CA GLN A 443 8.67 17.98 17.93
C GLN A 443 8.48 16.65 18.67
N ARG A 444 8.27 15.55 17.96
CA ARG A 444 8.33 14.20 18.54
C ARG A 444 9.57 14.09 19.44
N PRO A 445 9.50 13.50 20.66
CA PRO A 445 10.59 13.58 21.64
C PRO A 445 11.97 13.18 21.14
N GLY A 446 12.08 12.12 20.35
CA GLY A 446 13.36 11.65 19.80
C GLY A 446 13.90 12.48 18.62
N MET A 447 13.10 13.39 18.06
CA MET A 447 13.50 14.25 16.94
C MET A 447 13.86 15.66 17.35
N ASN A 448 13.03 16.28 18.18
CA ASN A 448 13.23 17.64 18.71
C ASN A 448 13.59 18.70 17.65
N LEU A 449 13.00 18.60 16.45
CA LEU A 449 13.21 19.62 15.44
C LEU A 449 12.59 20.96 15.89
N PRO A 450 13.20 22.10 15.54
CA PRO A 450 12.63 23.39 15.85
C PRO A 450 11.23 23.57 15.28
N ALA A 451 10.35 24.19 16.06
CA ALA A 451 9.03 24.54 15.58
C ALA A 451 9.10 25.53 14.42
N LEU A 452 8.27 25.30 13.43
CA LEU A 452 8.01 26.28 12.37
C LEU A 452 7.08 27.38 12.90
N SER A 453 7.30 28.61 12.50
CA SER A 453 6.47 29.74 12.91
C SER A 453 6.32 30.78 11.80
N GLY A 454 5.25 31.56 11.83
CA GLY A 454 5.05 32.67 10.91
C GLY A 454 4.76 32.29 9.46
N LEU A 455 4.57 31.01 9.15
CA LEU A 455 4.30 30.54 7.79
C LEU A 455 2.81 30.68 7.46
N SER A 456 2.53 31.11 6.23
CA SER A 456 1.17 31.19 5.69
C SER A 456 1.19 31.00 4.16
N GLY A 457 0.01 30.88 3.54
CA GLY A 457 -0.11 30.76 2.09
C GLY A 457 0.75 29.63 1.53
N ASN A 458 1.44 29.91 0.43
CA ASN A 458 2.22 28.90 -0.29
C ASN A 458 3.40 28.34 0.53
N ASP A 459 4.02 29.14 1.41
CA ASP A 459 5.16 28.66 2.21
C ASP A 459 4.71 27.67 3.30
N LEU A 460 3.54 27.90 3.89
CA LEU A 460 2.93 26.90 4.77
C LEU A 460 2.59 25.61 4.02
N PHE A 461 2.04 25.71 2.82
CA PHE A 461 1.73 24.53 2.02
C PHE A 461 3.00 23.74 1.65
N LYS A 462 4.08 24.42 1.27
CA LYS A 462 5.39 23.78 1.05
C LYS A 462 5.88 23.06 2.30
N ALA A 463 5.74 23.68 3.47
CA ALA A 463 6.13 23.06 4.74
C ALA A 463 5.31 21.81 5.06
N ILE A 464 4.00 21.82 4.83
CA ILE A 464 3.13 20.64 4.98
C ILE A 464 3.55 19.53 4.02
N ARG A 465 3.78 19.86 2.74
CA ARG A 465 4.24 18.88 1.73
C ARG A 465 5.59 18.26 2.13
N GLN A 466 6.51 19.11 2.58
CA GLN A 466 7.83 18.68 3.02
C GLN A 466 7.74 17.74 4.22
N GLU A 467 6.94 18.08 5.21
CA GLU A 467 6.77 17.24 6.39
C GLU A 467 6.11 15.91 6.04
N ARG A 468 5.10 15.90 5.16
CA ARG A 468 4.51 14.65 4.66
C ARG A 468 5.52 13.79 3.91
N LYS A 469 6.35 14.39 3.05
CA LYS A 469 7.38 13.69 2.26
C LYS A 469 8.38 12.97 3.18
N ILE A 470 8.85 13.62 4.22
CA ILE A 470 9.87 13.08 5.12
C ILE A 470 9.27 12.13 6.17
N GLU A 471 8.20 12.54 6.83
CA GLU A 471 7.58 11.73 7.88
C GLU A 471 7.01 10.42 7.33
N LEU A 472 6.34 10.49 6.19
CA LEU A 472 5.67 9.35 5.55
C LEU A 472 6.52 8.72 4.42
N ALA A 473 7.83 8.95 4.43
CA ALA A 473 8.74 8.42 3.43
C ALA A 473 8.59 6.89 3.30
N TYR A 474 8.41 6.41 2.07
CA TYR A 474 8.26 4.99 1.72
C TYR A 474 7.04 4.28 2.32
N GLU A 475 6.03 5.05 2.75
CA GLU A 475 4.74 4.52 3.24
C GLU A 475 3.64 4.56 2.17
N GLY A 476 4.00 4.76 0.91
CA GLY A 476 3.06 4.74 -0.22
C GLY A 476 2.20 5.99 -0.35
N HIS A 477 2.66 7.14 0.15
CA HIS A 477 1.90 8.39 0.13
C HIS A 477 2.32 9.36 -0.96
N LEU A 478 3.62 9.59 -1.16
CA LEU A 478 4.14 10.71 -1.96
C LEU A 478 3.60 10.72 -3.39
N TYR A 479 3.62 9.58 -4.10
CA TYR A 479 3.10 9.50 -5.46
C TYR A 479 1.63 9.92 -5.57
N TRP A 480 0.80 9.47 -4.63
CA TRP A 480 -0.62 9.80 -4.60
C TRP A 480 -0.87 11.24 -4.14
N ASP A 481 -0.08 11.76 -3.21
CA ASP A 481 -0.12 13.16 -2.78
C ASP A 481 0.19 14.11 -3.95
N MET A 482 1.24 13.84 -4.72
CA MET A 482 1.60 14.63 -5.89
C MET A 482 0.50 14.63 -6.95
N ARG A 483 -0.21 13.52 -7.09
CA ARG A 483 -1.37 13.40 -8.00
C ARG A 483 -2.56 14.23 -7.51
N ARG A 484 -2.97 14.08 -6.25
CA ARG A 484 -4.11 14.83 -5.71
C ARG A 484 -3.84 16.34 -5.60
N TRP A 485 -2.58 16.74 -5.40
CA TRP A 485 -2.16 18.15 -5.43
C TRP A 485 -2.08 18.73 -6.86
N LYS A 486 -2.20 17.92 -7.89
CA LYS A 486 -2.01 18.30 -9.30
C LYS A 486 -0.64 18.94 -9.57
N LEU A 487 0.40 18.32 -9.01
CA LEU A 487 1.78 18.75 -9.13
C LEU A 487 2.66 17.75 -9.87
N ALA A 488 2.21 16.50 -10.04
CA ALA A 488 3.02 15.45 -10.65
C ALA A 488 3.41 15.77 -12.12
N ASP A 489 2.50 16.35 -12.90
CA ASP A 489 2.78 16.77 -14.29
C ASP A 489 3.75 17.98 -14.37
N LYS A 490 3.94 18.70 -13.29
CA LYS A 490 4.82 19.87 -13.20
C LYS A 490 6.19 19.52 -12.63
N GLU A 491 6.23 18.65 -11.63
CA GLU A 491 7.43 18.34 -10.86
C GLU A 491 8.09 17.02 -11.29
N TYR A 492 7.41 16.14 -12.06
CA TYR A 492 7.93 14.84 -12.50
C TYR A 492 8.14 14.74 -14.01
N ASN A 493 8.62 15.80 -14.63
CA ASN A 493 8.89 15.80 -16.06
C ASN A 493 10.24 16.41 -16.40
N GLY A 494 10.97 15.71 -17.28
CA GLY A 494 12.12 16.27 -17.98
C GLY A 494 13.39 16.34 -17.16
N TYR A 495 13.51 15.55 -16.10
CA TYR A 495 14.74 15.44 -15.34
C TYR A 495 15.08 13.98 -15.00
N ARG A 496 16.35 13.72 -14.84
CA ARG A 496 16.88 12.43 -14.38
C ARG A 496 17.19 12.52 -12.90
N VAL A 497 16.95 11.43 -12.15
CA VAL A 497 17.32 11.36 -10.74
C VAL A 497 18.80 11.05 -10.60
N HIS A 498 19.38 11.49 -9.48
CA HIS A 498 20.79 11.44 -9.22
C HIS A 498 21.16 10.58 -8.01
N GLY A 499 22.43 10.27 -7.93
CA GLY A 499 23.08 9.62 -6.81
C GLY A 499 24.48 10.20 -6.58
N LEU A 500 25.14 9.75 -5.54
CA LEU A 500 26.56 10.00 -5.32
C LEU A 500 27.36 8.74 -5.61
N LYS A 501 28.14 8.76 -6.67
CA LYS A 501 29.16 7.76 -6.94
C LYS A 501 30.33 7.96 -5.98
N ILE A 502 30.69 6.90 -5.28
CA ILE A 502 31.73 6.93 -4.26
C ILE A 502 32.89 6.05 -4.73
N THR A 503 34.04 6.64 -4.89
CA THR A 503 35.24 5.95 -5.40
C THR A 503 36.38 6.05 -4.39
N PRO A 504 37.08 4.96 -4.06
CA PRO A 504 38.29 5.01 -3.25
C PRO A 504 39.34 5.95 -3.88
N HIS A 505 39.92 6.86 -3.11
CA HIS A 505 40.86 7.86 -3.58
C HIS A 505 41.89 8.18 -2.49
N GLN A 506 43.17 7.89 -2.73
CA GLN A 506 44.30 8.24 -1.84
C GLN A 506 44.09 7.94 -0.36
N GLY A 507 43.53 6.76 -0.04
CA GLY A 507 43.23 6.36 1.35
C GLY A 507 41.95 6.95 1.95
N ALA A 508 41.22 7.74 1.17
CA ALA A 508 39.91 8.30 1.49
C ALA A 508 38.91 7.98 0.37
N PHE A 509 37.87 8.79 0.21
CA PHE A 509 36.86 8.65 -0.83
C PHE A 509 36.67 9.95 -1.62
N LYS A 510 36.31 9.77 -2.87
CA LYS A 510 35.84 10.83 -3.75
C LYS A 510 34.35 10.62 -3.99
N PHE A 511 33.58 11.70 -3.90
CA PHE A 511 32.14 11.74 -4.14
C PHE A 511 31.90 12.52 -5.44
N GLU A 512 31.08 11.94 -6.31
CA GLU A 512 30.76 12.50 -7.61
C GLU A 512 29.24 12.45 -7.82
N TYR A 513 28.64 13.61 -8.08
CA TYR A 513 27.21 13.71 -8.42
C TYR A 513 27.00 13.16 -9.83
N VAL A 514 26.14 12.16 -9.94
CA VAL A 514 25.94 11.43 -11.21
C VAL A 514 24.47 11.15 -11.45
N ASP A 515 24.10 11.10 -12.73
CA ASP A 515 22.84 10.43 -13.11
C ASP A 515 22.86 9.00 -12.58
N CYS A 516 21.74 8.51 -12.08
CA CYS A 516 21.64 7.14 -11.60
C CYS A 516 20.54 6.32 -12.30
N ASP A 517 19.92 6.88 -13.34
CA ASP A 517 18.87 6.24 -14.13
C ASP A 517 19.11 6.40 -15.64
N LEU A 518 18.58 5.47 -16.46
CA LEU A 518 18.57 5.58 -17.91
C LEU A 518 17.40 6.41 -18.43
N GLN A 519 16.38 6.63 -17.61
CA GLN A 519 15.14 7.27 -17.99
C GLN A 519 14.94 8.58 -17.21
N ASP A 520 14.47 9.60 -17.89
CA ASP A 520 13.99 10.80 -17.24
C ASP A 520 12.64 10.55 -16.57
N ARG A 521 12.39 11.23 -15.46
CA ARG A 521 11.08 11.22 -14.83
C ARG A 521 10.05 11.80 -15.80
N LYS A 522 8.90 11.13 -15.89
CA LYS A 522 7.82 11.53 -16.79
C LYS A 522 6.47 11.24 -16.17
N PHE A 523 5.58 12.19 -16.26
CA PHE A 523 4.21 12.07 -15.83
C PHE A 523 3.28 12.67 -16.90
N LEU A 524 2.41 11.88 -17.48
CA LEU A 524 1.44 12.37 -18.45
C LEU A 524 0.18 12.86 -17.73
N ALA A 525 -0.27 14.09 -18.03
CA ALA A 525 -1.43 14.69 -17.37
C ALA A 525 -2.69 13.80 -17.46
N LYS A 526 -2.88 13.06 -18.56
CA LYS A 526 -3.99 12.10 -18.69
C LYS A 526 -3.99 11.02 -17.60
N THR A 527 -2.82 10.68 -17.03
CA THR A 527 -2.71 9.65 -16.01
C THR A 527 -3.19 10.10 -14.62
N TYR A 528 -3.62 11.36 -14.44
CA TYR A 528 -4.32 11.79 -13.21
C TYR A 528 -5.59 10.99 -12.95
N VAL A 529 -6.22 10.52 -14.02
CA VAL A 529 -7.33 9.55 -13.96
C VAL A 529 -6.87 8.31 -14.72
N PHE A 530 -6.96 7.15 -14.12
CA PHE A 530 -6.58 5.91 -14.79
C PHE A 530 -7.64 5.47 -15.78
N PRO A 531 -7.25 4.84 -16.89
CA PRO A 531 -8.20 4.35 -17.88
C PRO A 531 -9.08 3.25 -17.28
N ILE A 532 -10.32 3.18 -17.74
CA ILE A 532 -11.19 2.03 -17.50
C ILE A 532 -10.61 0.85 -18.26
N PRO A 533 -10.47 -0.33 -17.63
CA PRO A 533 -9.94 -1.51 -18.31
C PRO A 533 -10.74 -1.91 -19.53
N TYR A 534 -10.04 -2.40 -20.54
CA TYR A 534 -10.65 -2.82 -21.81
C TYR A 534 -11.76 -3.87 -21.62
N ASP A 535 -11.55 -4.84 -20.74
CA ASP A 535 -12.54 -5.89 -20.48
C ASP A 535 -13.84 -5.34 -19.91
N GLU A 536 -13.79 -4.31 -19.09
CA GLU A 536 -14.98 -3.62 -18.60
C GLU A 536 -15.71 -2.92 -19.75
N LEU A 537 -14.99 -2.16 -20.57
CA LEU A 537 -15.57 -1.46 -21.72
C LEU A 537 -16.17 -2.43 -22.76
N ALA A 538 -15.56 -3.59 -22.97
CA ALA A 538 -16.03 -4.60 -23.90
C ALA A 538 -17.28 -5.34 -23.41
N ASN A 539 -17.44 -5.50 -22.11
CA ASN A 539 -18.51 -6.31 -21.50
C ASN A 539 -19.68 -5.48 -20.93
N ASN A 540 -19.50 -4.17 -20.74
CA ASN A 540 -20.47 -3.26 -20.15
C ASN A 540 -20.77 -2.10 -21.11
N SER A 541 -21.85 -2.22 -21.85
CA SER A 541 -22.22 -1.24 -22.87
C SER A 541 -22.74 0.10 -22.31
N ALA A 542 -22.92 0.22 -21.00
CA ALA A 542 -23.38 1.45 -20.36
C ALA A 542 -22.22 2.37 -19.95
N ILE A 543 -20.98 1.85 -19.92
CA ILE A 543 -19.82 2.62 -19.47
C ILE A 543 -19.02 3.16 -20.66
N GLU A 544 -18.58 4.40 -20.57
CA GLU A 544 -17.68 5.01 -21.54
C GLU A 544 -16.31 5.29 -20.92
N GLN A 545 -15.28 5.21 -21.79
CA GLN A 545 -13.92 5.61 -21.41
C GLN A 545 -13.86 7.10 -21.11
N TYR A 546 -12.91 7.51 -20.28
CA TYR A 546 -12.59 8.92 -20.04
C TYR A 546 -12.07 9.57 -21.32
N ASP A 547 -12.39 10.85 -21.51
CA ASP A 547 -12.03 11.58 -22.74
C ASP A 547 -10.51 11.62 -22.98
N GLU A 548 -9.73 11.69 -21.91
CA GLU A 548 -8.26 11.66 -21.96
C GLU A 548 -7.68 10.33 -22.48
N TRP A 549 -8.52 9.28 -22.51
CA TRP A 549 -8.14 7.93 -22.89
C TRP A 549 -8.88 7.37 -24.12
N LYS A 550 -9.74 8.18 -24.74
CA LYS A 550 -10.45 7.86 -25.99
C LYS A 550 -9.53 7.88 -27.21
#